data_44d44ca8511bf4c2beb7f5149a993bc3
#
_entry.id   44d44ca8511bf4c2beb7f5149a993bc3
#
_cell.length_a   1.000
_cell.length_b   1.000
_cell.length_c   1.000
_cell.angle_alpha   90.00
_cell.angle_beta   90.00
_cell.angle_gamma   90.00
#
_symmetry.space_group_name_H-M   'P 1'
#
loop_
_entity.id
_entity.type
_entity.pdbx_description
1 polymer ?
#
loop_
_entity_poly.entity_id
_entity_poly.type
_entity_poly.pdbx_seq_one_letter_code
_entity_poly.pdbx_strand_id
1 'polypeptide(L)'
;MSIRFLHTADIHLGKTYRTSADEIERYEDFFRMLAGIVSDAISEQVNFVLIAGDLFHTGQILPRTFARTIETLQPLKDAGIPCIAVEGNHDWIHRRDSISWMEALSQMGYIRLLRPSRTENGGYHFDPFDPETGTGGHIEIKGLNIYGLGYIGTQAGNHVARICEAVTTENNLLLFHVGVWTYSPVEIGNMQPEEALPLAARFDYVALGHGHKPYIISTPEGRPYAFNPGTPERVNFGEEKYDKGYYLVSVDDGKYSQEHRRTYPRPMLVATINLDGAENADQALESFRSQIIEKLPKTDDEHRPLIEVRLTGRLTFHPFELGRERLRLVLEEICKPLHVEIKNHLSLVTRSGGEDDIKRSLSEIERDVLGELISANSSYKDRKDELVNLALAIRDRVIKGDVEGDELLGLLSREP
;
A
#
# COMPACT_ATOMS: atom_id res chain seq x y z
N MET A 1 -23.31 30.50 -3.74
CA MET A 1 -23.71 29.18 -4.31
C MET A 1 -23.00 28.10 -3.52
N SER A 2 -23.74 27.10 -3.05
CA SER A 2 -23.14 25.98 -2.35
C SER A 2 -22.55 24.99 -3.35
N ILE A 3 -21.29 24.56 -3.15
CA ILE A 3 -20.61 23.51 -3.92
C ILE A 3 -20.35 22.38 -2.98
N ARG A 4 -20.63 21.14 -3.39
CA ARG A 4 -20.29 19.93 -2.64
C ARG A 4 -19.48 19.00 -3.51
N PHE A 5 -18.46 18.36 -2.95
CA PHE A 5 -17.67 17.38 -3.65
C PHE A 5 -17.12 16.31 -2.71
N LEU A 6 -16.77 15.15 -3.26
CA LEU A 6 -16.01 14.13 -2.57
C LEU A 6 -14.53 14.25 -2.92
N HIS A 7 -13.66 14.04 -1.94
CA HIS A 7 -12.22 13.94 -2.12
C HIS A 7 -11.75 12.60 -1.58
N THR A 8 -11.28 11.72 -2.47
CA THR A 8 -10.67 10.43 -2.18
C THR A 8 -9.30 10.33 -2.82
N ALA A 9 -8.48 9.37 -2.38
CA ALA A 9 -7.13 9.12 -2.88
C ALA A 9 -6.75 7.65 -2.65
N ASP A 10 -5.69 7.19 -3.31
CA ASP A 10 -5.00 5.94 -3.00
C ASP A 10 -5.97 4.74 -2.95
N ILE A 11 -6.77 4.58 -4.01
CA ILE A 11 -7.82 3.55 -4.09
C ILE A 11 -7.19 2.17 -4.35
N HIS A 12 -6.09 2.10 -5.09
CA HIS A 12 -5.30 0.90 -5.37
C HIS A 12 -6.10 -0.26 -5.98
N LEU A 13 -6.94 0.01 -6.97
CA LEU A 13 -7.68 -1.02 -7.70
C LEU A 13 -6.73 -2.09 -8.28
N GLY A 14 -7.11 -3.34 -8.13
CA GLY A 14 -6.31 -4.46 -8.60
C GLY A 14 -5.30 -5.01 -7.58
N LYS A 15 -5.23 -4.44 -6.37
CA LYS A 15 -4.43 -4.99 -5.28
C LYS A 15 -4.94 -6.38 -4.87
N THR A 16 -4.02 -7.33 -4.79
CA THR A 16 -4.29 -8.71 -4.34
C THR A 16 -3.13 -9.25 -3.50
N TYR A 17 -3.32 -10.40 -2.89
CA TYR A 17 -2.26 -11.21 -2.29
C TYR A 17 -2.04 -12.46 -3.17
N ARG A 18 -0.81 -12.71 -3.61
CA ARG A 18 -0.46 -13.71 -4.65
C ARG A 18 -0.65 -15.19 -4.27
N THR A 19 -1.26 -15.54 -3.15
CA THR A 19 -1.08 -16.88 -2.57
C THR A 19 -2.34 -17.72 -2.33
N SER A 20 -3.55 -17.33 -2.77
CA SER A 20 -4.73 -18.13 -2.44
C SER A 20 -5.87 -18.05 -3.45
N ALA A 21 -6.76 -19.05 -3.38
CA ALA A 21 -8.07 -19.04 -4.05
C ALA A 21 -8.93 -17.81 -3.69
N ASP A 22 -8.57 -17.14 -2.60
CA ASP A 22 -9.24 -15.98 -2.02
C ASP A 22 -8.72 -14.65 -2.60
N GLU A 23 -7.85 -14.70 -3.61
CA GLU A 23 -7.35 -13.52 -4.33
C GLU A 23 -8.48 -12.66 -4.89
N ILE A 24 -9.55 -13.30 -5.38
CA ILE A 24 -10.71 -12.61 -5.95
C ILE A 24 -11.45 -11.82 -4.88
N GLU A 25 -11.64 -12.37 -3.68
CA GLU A 25 -12.36 -11.68 -2.60
C GLU A 25 -11.62 -10.42 -2.15
N ARG A 26 -10.30 -10.50 -2.00
CA ARG A 26 -9.47 -9.32 -1.67
C ARG A 26 -9.46 -8.29 -2.80
N TYR A 27 -9.41 -8.73 -4.04
CA TYR A 27 -9.52 -7.86 -5.20
C TYR A 27 -10.85 -7.07 -5.20
N GLU A 28 -11.98 -7.72 -4.90
CA GLU A 28 -13.31 -7.08 -4.85
C GLU A 28 -13.45 -6.10 -3.67
N ASP A 29 -12.68 -6.21 -2.59
CA ASP A 29 -12.73 -5.25 -1.50
C ASP A 29 -12.48 -3.81 -1.97
N PHE A 30 -11.48 -3.60 -2.82
CA PHE A 30 -11.11 -2.27 -3.34
C PHE A 30 -12.21 -1.70 -4.26
N PHE A 31 -12.82 -2.56 -5.08
CA PHE A 31 -13.94 -2.16 -5.93
C PHE A 31 -15.20 -1.84 -5.13
N ARG A 32 -15.45 -2.59 -4.06
CA ARG A 32 -16.57 -2.31 -3.13
C ARG A 32 -16.41 -0.94 -2.48
N MET A 33 -15.18 -0.55 -2.07
CA MET A 33 -14.93 0.78 -1.51
C MET A 33 -15.20 1.87 -2.54
N LEU A 34 -14.69 1.73 -3.77
CA LEU A 34 -14.96 2.72 -4.83
C LEU A 34 -16.45 2.79 -5.17
N ALA A 35 -17.14 1.65 -5.25
CA ALA A 35 -18.58 1.62 -5.51
C ALA A 35 -19.38 2.32 -4.39
N GLY A 36 -18.97 2.17 -3.13
CA GLY A 36 -19.54 2.91 -2.01
C GLY A 36 -19.37 4.42 -2.16
N ILE A 37 -18.16 4.88 -2.50
CA ILE A 37 -17.85 6.30 -2.74
C ILE A 37 -18.70 6.85 -3.90
N VAL A 38 -18.85 6.09 -4.99
CA VAL A 38 -19.69 6.44 -6.14
C VAL A 38 -21.17 6.56 -5.73
N SER A 39 -21.65 5.60 -4.95
CA SER A 39 -23.03 5.63 -4.43
C SER A 39 -23.28 6.85 -3.55
N ASP A 40 -22.34 7.17 -2.67
CA ASP A 40 -22.45 8.34 -1.79
C ASP A 40 -22.35 9.65 -2.57
N ALA A 41 -21.52 9.74 -3.60
CA ALA A 41 -21.45 10.89 -4.48
C ALA A 41 -22.79 11.21 -5.14
N ILE A 42 -23.50 10.17 -5.59
CA ILE A 42 -24.83 10.30 -6.22
C ILE A 42 -25.88 10.67 -5.19
N SER A 43 -25.91 9.98 -4.04
CA SER A 43 -26.92 10.22 -2.99
C SER A 43 -26.78 11.60 -2.36
N GLU A 44 -25.55 12.10 -2.20
CA GLU A 44 -25.24 13.44 -1.69
C GLU A 44 -25.36 14.54 -2.77
N GLN A 45 -25.66 14.14 -4.02
CA GLN A 45 -25.80 15.04 -5.17
C GLN A 45 -24.62 16.00 -5.31
N VAL A 46 -23.38 15.46 -5.20
CA VAL A 46 -22.19 16.27 -5.28
C VAL A 46 -21.98 16.85 -6.68
N ASN A 47 -21.26 17.96 -6.77
CA ASN A 47 -20.99 18.61 -8.04
C ASN A 47 -19.85 17.92 -8.82
N PHE A 48 -18.95 17.26 -8.10
CA PHE A 48 -17.85 16.47 -8.68
C PHE A 48 -17.21 15.55 -7.62
N VAL A 49 -16.39 14.61 -8.08
CA VAL A 49 -15.52 13.76 -7.26
C VAL A 49 -14.08 14.04 -7.60
N LEU A 50 -13.19 14.11 -6.59
CA LEU A 50 -11.74 14.22 -6.74
C LEU A 50 -11.09 12.90 -6.39
N ILE A 51 -10.17 12.42 -7.25
CA ILE A 51 -9.28 11.30 -6.98
C ILE A 51 -7.84 11.83 -7.01
N ALA A 52 -7.24 11.98 -5.84
CA ALA A 52 -5.89 12.53 -5.68
C ALA A 52 -4.78 11.47 -5.93
N GLY A 53 -4.89 10.73 -7.04
CA GLY A 53 -3.90 9.75 -7.51
C GLY A 53 -4.06 8.34 -6.94
N ASP A 54 -3.24 7.45 -7.45
CA ASP A 54 -3.17 6.02 -7.12
C ASP A 54 -4.54 5.33 -7.22
N LEU A 55 -5.22 5.55 -8.36
CA LEU A 55 -6.44 4.82 -8.70
C LEU A 55 -6.15 3.34 -8.85
N PHE A 56 -5.07 2.98 -9.54
CA PHE A 56 -4.61 1.61 -9.72
C PHE A 56 -3.45 1.26 -8.79
N HIS A 57 -3.30 -0.02 -8.46
CA HIS A 57 -2.21 -0.49 -7.61
C HIS A 57 -0.87 -0.62 -8.35
N THR A 58 -0.90 -0.75 -9.66
CA THR A 58 0.31 -0.82 -10.52
C THR A 58 0.00 -0.23 -11.89
N GLY A 59 1.03 0.30 -12.56
CA GLY A 59 0.93 0.77 -13.95
C GLY A 59 0.66 -0.33 -14.99
N GLN A 60 0.66 -1.60 -14.59
CA GLN A 60 0.26 -2.75 -15.42
C GLN A 60 -0.94 -3.45 -14.79
N ILE A 61 -2.12 -3.22 -15.33
CA ILE A 61 -3.34 -3.84 -14.86
C ILE A 61 -3.83 -4.93 -15.82
N LEU A 62 -4.63 -5.86 -15.29
CA LEU A 62 -5.28 -6.87 -16.11
C LEU A 62 -6.52 -6.28 -16.80
N PRO A 63 -6.93 -6.81 -17.99
CA PRO A 63 -8.15 -6.39 -18.67
C PRO A 63 -9.39 -6.42 -17.78
N ARG A 64 -9.51 -7.39 -16.88
CA ARG A 64 -10.61 -7.48 -15.90
C ARG A 64 -10.63 -6.25 -14.97
N THR A 65 -9.46 -5.75 -14.55
CA THR A 65 -9.36 -4.58 -13.67
C THR A 65 -9.85 -3.32 -14.38
N PHE A 66 -9.47 -3.14 -15.65
CA PHE A 66 -9.92 -2.01 -16.44
C PHE A 66 -11.43 -2.04 -16.69
N ALA A 67 -11.96 -3.21 -17.12
CA ALA A 67 -13.40 -3.39 -17.35
C ALA A 67 -14.21 -3.13 -16.07
N ARG A 68 -13.75 -3.68 -14.93
CA ARG A 68 -14.41 -3.49 -13.63
C ARG A 68 -14.37 -2.05 -13.15
N THR A 69 -13.29 -1.31 -13.45
CA THR A 69 -13.18 0.13 -13.16
C THR A 69 -14.22 0.92 -13.94
N ILE A 70 -14.37 0.62 -15.23
CA ILE A 70 -15.43 1.23 -16.09
C ILE A 70 -16.82 0.99 -15.49
N GLU A 71 -17.14 -0.27 -15.18
CA GLU A 71 -18.43 -0.63 -14.57
C GLU A 71 -18.68 0.14 -13.26
N THR A 72 -17.66 0.29 -12.42
CA THR A 72 -17.79 0.96 -11.13
C THR A 72 -17.95 2.47 -11.27
N LEU A 73 -17.33 3.11 -12.27
CA LEU A 73 -17.44 4.55 -12.52
C LEU A 73 -18.65 4.93 -13.41
N GLN A 74 -19.25 3.96 -14.12
CA GLN A 74 -20.38 4.21 -15.02
C GLN A 74 -21.53 4.99 -14.35
N PRO A 75 -21.96 4.68 -13.10
CA PRO A 75 -23.03 5.43 -12.45
C PRO A 75 -22.75 6.93 -12.26
N LEU A 76 -21.48 7.34 -12.01
CA LEU A 76 -21.12 8.77 -11.96
C LEU A 76 -21.30 9.43 -13.32
N LYS A 77 -20.87 8.75 -14.40
CA LYS A 77 -21.02 9.23 -15.76
C LYS A 77 -22.50 9.38 -16.13
N ASP A 78 -23.33 8.39 -15.80
CA ASP A 78 -24.78 8.41 -16.05
C ASP A 78 -25.50 9.51 -15.25
N ALA A 79 -25.03 9.80 -14.03
CA ALA A 79 -25.53 10.89 -13.19
C ALA A 79 -25.01 12.28 -13.63
N GLY A 80 -24.10 12.34 -14.60
CA GLY A 80 -23.48 13.59 -15.04
C GLY A 80 -22.54 14.23 -13.99
N ILE A 81 -22.05 13.45 -13.01
CA ILE A 81 -21.14 13.91 -11.97
C ILE A 81 -19.70 13.70 -12.47
N PRO A 82 -18.94 14.78 -12.76
CA PRO A 82 -17.56 14.65 -13.22
C PRO A 82 -16.66 14.07 -12.14
N CYS A 83 -15.84 13.08 -12.52
CA CYS A 83 -14.76 12.52 -11.72
C CYS A 83 -13.43 13.12 -12.20
N ILE A 84 -12.81 13.96 -11.38
CA ILE A 84 -11.57 14.67 -11.69
C ILE A 84 -10.43 13.95 -10.98
N ALA A 85 -9.35 13.63 -11.71
CA ALA A 85 -8.26 12.84 -11.19
C ALA A 85 -6.89 13.37 -11.60
N VAL A 86 -5.87 13.01 -10.83
CA VAL A 86 -4.46 13.12 -11.19
C VAL A 86 -3.81 11.75 -11.08
N GLU A 87 -2.66 11.55 -11.73
CA GLU A 87 -1.91 10.30 -11.60
C GLU A 87 -1.09 10.28 -10.31
N GLY A 88 -1.12 9.15 -9.61
CA GLY A 88 -0.19 8.84 -8.54
C GLY A 88 1.06 8.10 -9.04
N ASN A 89 1.94 7.73 -8.13
CA ASN A 89 3.16 7.00 -8.49
C ASN A 89 2.89 5.55 -8.93
N HIS A 90 1.76 4.99 -8.56
CA HIS A 90 1.32 3.65 -9.00
C HIS A 90 0.60 3.67 -10.35
N ASP A 91 0.10 4.82 -10.81
CA ASP A 91 -0.62 4.96 -12.08
C ASP A 91 0.30 5.21 -13.28
N TRP A 92 1.61 5.36 -13.08
CA TRP A 92 2.54 5.75 -14.12
C TRP A 92 2.50 4.83 -15.32
N ILE A 93 2.62 5.47 -16.48
CA ILE A 93 2.70 4.78 -17.76
C ILE A 93 3.82 3.73 -17.76
N HIS A 94 3.50 2.54 -18.24
CA HIS A 94 4.51 1.53 -18.48
C HIS A 94 5.43 1.96 -19.63
N ARG A 95 6.74 1.76 -19.50
CA ARG A 95 7.78 2.22 -20.46
C ARG A 95 7.54 1.83 -21.93
N ARG A 96 6.67 0.87 -22.21
CA ARG A 96 6.36 0.37 -23.56
C ARG A 96 5.04 0.89 -24.10
N ASP A 97 4.26 1.61 -23.30
CA ASP A 97 2.96 2.13 -23.69
C ASP A 97 3.05 3.62 -24.04
N SER A 98 2.14 4.11 -24.84
CA SER A 98 2.05 5.50 -25.26
C SER A 98 1.16 6.34 -24.37
N ILE A 99 0.22 5.72 -23.66
CA ILE A 99 -0.73 6.36 -22.72
C ILE A 99 -0.83 5.54 -21.44
N SER A 100 -1.22 6.18 -20.35
CA SER A 100 -1.54 5.50 -19.10
C SER A 100 -2.98 4.94 -19.11
N TRP A 101 -3.29 4.03 -18.20
CA TRP A 101 -4.65 3.54 -18.02
C TRP A 101 -5.61 4.65 -17.57
N MET A 102 -5.14 5.62 -16.79
CA MET A 102 -5.93 6.79 -16.41
C MET A 102 -6.20 7.69 -17.62
N GLU A 103 -5.23 7.87 -18.52
CA GLU A 103 -5.43 8.61 -19.75
C GLU A 103 -6.45 7.91 -20.66
N ALA A 104 -6.41 6.57 -20.76
CA ALA A 104 -7.42 5.81 -21.48
C ALA A 104 -8.84 6.01 -20.88
N LEU A 105 -9.00 6.00 -19.55
CA LEU A 105 -10.28 6.32 -18.90
C LEU A 105 -10.74 7.75 -19.19
N SER A 106 -9.80 8.70 -19.26
CA SER A 106 -10.10 10.10 -19.56
C SER A 106 -10.60 10.29 -21.00
N GLN A 107 -9.91 9.69 -21.97
CA GLN A 107 -10.33 9.69 -23.38
C GLN A 107 -11.70 9.04 -23.59
N MET A 108 -12.06 8.05 -22.74
CA MET A 108 -13.37 7.43 -22.75
C MET A 108 -14.43 8.22 -21.94
N GLY A 109 -14.06 9.32 -21.30
CA GLY A 109 -14.93 10.22 -20.54
C GLY A 109 -15.44 9.66 -19.21
N TYR A 110 -14.72 8.72 -18.59
CA TYR A 110 -15.01 8.22 -17.24
C TYR A 110 -14.39 9.08 -16.14
N ILE A 111 -13.22 9.66 -16.43
CA ILE A 111 -12.58 10.66 -15.57
C ILE A 111 -12.20 11.89 -16.40
N ARG A 112 -11.78 12.95 -15.73
CA ARG A 112 -11.11 14.12 -16.31
C ARG A 112 -9.72 14.17 -15.71
N LEU A 113 -8.75 13.66 -16.46
CA LEU A 113 -7.36 13.57 -16.01
C LEU A 113 -6.69 14.93 -16.12
N LEU A 114 -6.30 15.51 -14.99
CA LEU A 114 -5.58 16.78 -14.97
C LEU A 114 -4.07 16.52 -14.95
N ARG A 115 -3.39 17.05 -15.97
CA ARG A 115 -1.94 17.00 -16.13
C ARG A 115 -1.48 18.30 -16.80
N PRO A 116 -0.74 19.18 -16.09
CA PRO A 116 -0.23 20.41 -16.69
C PRO A 116 0.91 20.11 -17.66
N SER A 117 1.10 20.96 -18.65
CA SER A 117 2.27 20.95 -19.49
C SER A 117 3.47 21.62 -18.80
N ARG A 118 4.70 21.27 -19.23
CA ARG A 118 5.92 21.89 -18.74
C ARG A 118 6.33 23.02 -19.66
N THR A 119 6.69 24.15 -19.06
CA THR A 119 7.32 25.25 -19.83
C THR A 119 8.80 24.97 -20.06
N GLU A 120 9.41 25.64 -21.05
CA GLU A 120 10.85 25.52 -21.36
C GLU A 120 11.75 25.85 -20.14
N ASN A 121 11.30 26.72 -19.28
CA ASN A 121 12.00 27.12 -18.04
C ASN A 121 11.73 26.18 -16.86
N GLY A 122 11.08 25.02 -17.10
CA GLY A 122 10.75 24.02 -16.08
C GLY A 122 9.60 24.41 -15.15
N GLY A 123 8.85 25.47 -15.48
CA GLY A 123 7.59 25.84 -14.82
C GLY A 123 6.43 24.98 -15.26
N TYR A 124 5.21 25.40 -14.92
CA TYR A 124 3.97 24.73 -15.28
C TYR A 124 3.09 25.66 -16.11
N HIS A 125 2.36 25.07 -17.04
CA HIS A 125 1.24 25.69 -17.71
C HIS A 125 0.01 24.80 -17.54
N PHE A 126 -1.05 25.36 -16.94
CA PHE A 126 -2.30 24.64 -16.66
C PHE A 126 -3.31 24.96 -17.78
N ASP A 127 -3.17 24.25 -18.90
CA ASP A 127 -4.11 24.36 -20.02
C ASP A 127 -5.53 23.96 -19.55
N PRO A 128 -6.59 24.62 -20.05
CA PRO A 128 -7.94 24.17 -19.80
C PRO A 128 -8.13 22.70 -20.23
N PHE A 129 -8.93 21.95 -19.47
CA PHE A 129 -9.23 20.56 -19.82
C PHE A 129 -10.02 20.51 -21.12
N ASP A 130 -9.50 19.76 -22.08
CA ASP A 130 -10.12 19.52 -23.36
C ASP A 130 -10.78 18.12 -23.37
N PRO A 131 -12.12 18.05 -23.45
CA PRO A 131 -12.84 16.78 -23.47
C PRO A 131 -12.59 15.94 -24.75
N GLU A 132 -12.11 16.55 -25.87
CA GLU A 132 -11.83 15.82 -27.11
C GLU A 132 -10.52 15.02 -26.98
N THR A 133 -9.51 15.61 -26.38
CA THR A 133 -8.22 14.94 -26.11
C THR A 133 -8.20 14.19 -24.79
N GLY A 134 -9.10 14.51 -23.86
CA GLY A 134 -9.14 13.95 -22.51
C GLY A 134 -8.01 14.43 -21.62
N THR A 135 -7.39 15.59 -21.93
CA THR A 135 -6.22 16.13 -21.21
C THR A 135 -6.39 17.62 -20.89
N GLY A 136 -5.59 18.10 -19.95
CA GLY A 136 -5.51 19.49 -19.51
C GLY A 136 -5.02 19.56 -18.07
N GLY A 137 -4.62 20.73 -17.59
CA GLY A 137 -4.12 20.95 -16.24
C GLY A 137 -5.13 21.61 -15.30
N HIS A 138 -6.20 22.17 -15.87
CA HIS A 138 -7.16 23.01 -15.15
C HIS A 138 -8.59 22.79 -15.64
N ILE A 139 -9.55 22.87 -14.71
CA ILE A 139 -10.99 22.86 -15.02
C ILE A 139 -11.73 23.80 -14.08
N GLU A 140 -12.72 24.53 -14.58
CA GLU A 140 -13.63 25.34 -13.78
C GLU A 140 -14.97 24.63 -13.58
N ILE A 141 -15.47 24.59 -12.35
CA ILE A 141 -16.80 24.10 -12.01
C ILE A 141 -17.48 25.09 -11.07
N LYS A 142 -18.55 25.72 -11.54
CA LYS A 142 -19.36 26.70 -10.76
C LYS A 142 -18.53 27.83 -10.14
N GLY A 143 -17.51 28.32 -10.84
CA GLY A 143 -16.62 29.38 -10.35
C GLY A 143 -15.49 28.91 -9.42
N LEU A 144 -15.36 27.61 -9.19
CA LEU A 144 -14.21 27.01 -8.50
C LEU A 144 -13.19 26.52 -9.54
N ASN A 145 -11.99 27.04 -9.47
CA ASN A 145 -10.87 26.68 -10.33
C ASN A 145 -10.11 25.48 -9.75
N ILE A 146 -10.12 24.35 -10.44
CA ILE A 146 -9.50 23.10 -10.02
C ILE A 146 -8.27 22.85 -10.87
N TYR A 147 -7.11 22.91 -10.26
CA TYR A 147 -5.80 22.62 -10.84
C TYR A 147 -5.35 21.23 -10.45
N GLY A 148 -4.76 20.47 -11.36
CA GLY A 148 -4.30 19.11 -11.09
C GLY A 148 -2.81 18.93 -11.37
N LEU A 149 -2.12 18.27 -10.43
CA LEU A 149 -0.74 17.87 -10.57
C LEU A 149 -0.56 16.46 -10.02
N GLY A 150 -0.19 15.52 -10.87
CA GLY A 150 0.14 14.15 -10.47
C GLY A 150 1.44 14.08 -9.67
N TYR A 151 1.88 12.86 -9.41
CA TYR A 151 3.14 12.59 -8.71
C TYR A 151 4.35 13.10 -9.52
N ILE A 152 5.20 13.88 -8.89
CA ILE A 152 6.39 14.51 -9.54
C ILE A 152 7.72 14.06 -8.93
N GLY A 153 7.69 13.01 -8.13
CA GLY A 153 8.89 12.41 -7.52
C GLY A 153 9.27 13.01 -6.16
N THR A 154 10.50 12.76 -5.75
CA THR A 154 11.00 13.07 -4.40
C THR A 154 11.32 14.54 -4.14
N GLN A 155 11.28 15.38 -5.18
CA GLN A 155 11.63 16.81 -5.09
C GLN A 155 10.40 17.72 -5.25
N ALA A 156 9.23 17.25 -4.84
CA ALA A 156 7.98 17.98 -5.01
C ALA A 156 8.01 19.39 -4.41
N GLY A 157 8.66 19.57 -3.26
CA GLY A 157 8.84 20.87 -2.61
C GLY A 157 9.50 21.93 -3.50
N ASN A 158 10.50 21.55 -4.30
CA ASN A 158 11.21 22.46 -5.23
C ASN A 158 10.30 23.04 -6.33
N HIS A 159 9.11 22.46 -6.52
CA HIS A 159 8.16 22.87 -7.55
C HIS A 159 7.06 23.80 -7.03
N VAL A 160 6.86 23.90 -5.73
CA VAL A 160 5.75 24.63 -5.12
C VAL A 160 5.71 26.10 -5.55
N ALA A 161 6.84 26.81 -5.53
CA ALA A 161 6.89 28.20 -5.98
C ALA A 161 6.41 28.36 -7.43
N ARG A 162 6.86 27.49 -8.33
CA ARG A 162 6.48 27.50 -9.76
C ARG A 162 5.00 27.14 -9.97
N ILE A 163 4.44 26.28 -9.13
CA ILE A 163 3.01 25.95 -9.13
C ILE A 163 2.20 27.20 -8.75
N CYS A 164 2.62 27.89 -7.66
CA CYS A 164 1.96 29.11 -7.20
C CYS A 164 2.05 30.27 -8.23
N GLU A 165 3.17 30.41 -8.92
CA GLU A 165 3.38 31.43 -9.95
C GLU A 165 2.49 31.20 -11.18
N ALA A 166 2.23 29.93 -11.52
CA ALA A 166 1.42 29.57 -12.68
C ALA A 166 -0.09 29.79 -12.50
N VAL A 167 -0.55 30.01 -11.27
CA VAL A 167 -1.97 30.19 -10.94
C VAL A 167 -2.27 31.66 -10.67
N THR A 168 -3.14 32.26 -11.49
CA THR A 168 -3.48 33.69 -11.44
C THR A 168 -4.95 33.96 -11.10
N THR A 169 -5.78 32.93 -11.00
CA THR A 169 -7.20 33.01 -10.69
C THR A 169 -7.45 33.11 -9.17
N GLU A 170 -8.72 33.29 -8.79
CA GLU A 170 -9.22 33.24 -7.43
C GLU A 170 -10.11 32.00 -7.24
N ASN A 171 -10.46 31.66 -6.01
CA ASN A 171 -11.22 30.44 -5.64
C ASN A 171 -10.56 29.18 -6.19
N ASN A 172 -9.33 28.93 -5.74
CA ASN A 172 -8.48 27.88 -6.29
C ASN A 172 -8.46 26.64 -5.41
N LEU A 173 -8.59 25.47 -6.05
CA LEU A 173 -8.35 24.16 -5.50
C LEU A 173 -7.18 23.51 -6.25
N LEU A 174 -6.24 22.93 -5.51
CA LEU A 174 -5.17 22.10 -6.08
C LEU A 174 -5.42 20.64 -5.75
N LEU A 175 -5.48 19.79 -6.77
CA LEU A 175 -5.46 18.33 -6.65
C LEU A 175 -4.02 17.87 -6.88
N PHE A 176 -3.38 17.28 -5.85
CA PHE A 176 -1.94 17.01 -5.92
C PHE A 176 -1.59 15.67 -5.24
N HIS A 177 -1.00 14.74 -6.00
CA HIS A 177 -0.55 13.48 -5.44
C HIS A 177 0.85 13.61 -4.82
N VAL A 178 0.91 13.96 -3.55
CA VAL A 178 2.14 14.15 -2.77
C VAL A 178 1.86 13.98 -1.28
N GLY A 179 2.82 13.40 -0.56
CA GLY A 179 2.80 13.38 0.91
C GLY A 179 3.47 14.62 1.52
N VAL A 180 3.30 14.78 2.82
CA VAL A 180 4.01 15.78 3.61
C VAL A 180 4.68 15.11 4.81
N TRP A 181 5.99 15.31 4.99
CA TRP A 181 6.77 14.77 6.11
C TRP A 181 6.10 15.08 7.45
N THR A 182 6.29 14.23 8.43
CA THR A 182 5.66 14.24 9.75
C THR A 182 4.18 13.84 9.77
N TYR A 183 3.45 14.08 8.69
CA TYR A 183 2.03 13.70 8.54
C TYR A 183 1.87 12.39 7.79
N SER A 184 2.61 12.22 6.69
CA SER A 184 2.58 11.00 5.87
C SER A 184 3.51 9.93 6.45
N PRO A 185 3.06 8.67 6.58
CA PRO A 185 3.90 7.54 6.98
C PRO A 185 4.77 7.00 5.84
N VAL A 186 4.59 7.46 4.61
CA VAL A 186 5.36 7.03 3.44
C VAL A 186 6.74 7.68 3.47
N GLU A 187 7.79 6.92 3.15
CA GLU A 187 9.18 7.40 3.24
C GLU A 187 9.63 8.18 2.00
N ILE A 188 8.99 8.01 0.84
CA ILE A 188 9.42 8.58 -0.44
C ILE A 188 8.29 9.40 -1.05
N GLY A 189 8.62 10.53 -1.69
CA GLY A 189 7.64 11.37 -2.38
C GLY A 189 6.92 12.36 -1.48
N ASN A 190 7.52 12.71 -0.36
CA ASN A 190 7.02 13.75 0.54
C ASN A 190 7.78 15.06 0.35
N MET A 191 7.08 16.19 0.52
CA MET A 191 7.67 17.51 0.70
C MET A 191 7.75 17.87 2.19
N GLN A 192 8.60 18.82 2.54
CA GLN A 192 8.66 19.32 3.92
C GLN A 192 7.43 20.21 4.22
N PRO A 193 6.96 20.29 5.47
CA PRO A 193 5.83 21.16 5.83
C PRO A 193 6.06 22.63 5.43
N GLU A 194 7.29 23.12 5.57
CA GLU A 194 7.67 24.48 5.20
C GLU A 194 7.63 24.72 3.69
N GLU A 195 7.92 23.69 2.90
CA GLU A 195 7.81 23.72 1.44
C GLU A 195 6.36 23.73 0.97
N ALA A 196 5.46 23.09 1.73
CA ALA A 196 4.02 23.07 1.44
C ALA A 196 3.31 24.37 1.77
N LEU A 197 3.79 25.14 2.75
CA LEU A 197 3.12 26.33 3.28
C LEU A 197 2.78 27.41 2.22
N PRO A 198 3.62 27.70 1.21
CA PRO A 198 3.27 28.68 0.17
C PRO A 198 2.00 28.34 -0.60
N LEU A 199 1.61 27.05 -0.69
CA LEU A 199 0.33 26.66 -1.32
C LEU A 199 -0.87 27.31 -0.65
N ALA A 200 -0.80 27.52 0.68
CA ALA A 200 -1.88 28.14 1.44
C ALA A 200 -2.18 29.60 1.03
N ALA A 201 -1.24 30.29 0.41
CA ALA A 201 -1.44 31.66 -0.07
C ALA A 201 -2.12 31.71 -1.45
N ARG A 202 -2.12 30.60 -2.19
CA ARG A 202 -2.64 30.53 -3.57
C ARG A 202 -3.87 29.66 -3.71
N PHE A 203 -4.03 28.67 -2.83
CA PHE A 203 -5.11 27.71 -2.88
C PHE A 203 -5.93 27.74 -1.58
N ASP A 204 -7.24 27.70 -1.73
CA ASP A 204 -8.19 27.65 -0.61
C ASP A 204 -8.32 26.22 -0.07
N TYR A 205 -8.14 25.22 -0.96
CA TYR A 205 -8.15 23.81 -0.64
C TYR A 205 -7.09 23.06 -1.44
N VAL A 206 -6.17 22.40 -0.76
CA VAL A 206 -5.20 21.49 -1.39
C VAL A 206 -5.60 20.05 -1.10
N ALA A 207 -6.13 19.38 -2.13
CA ALA A 207 -6.52 17.97 -2.07
C ALA A 207 -5.29 17.08 -2.30
N LEU A 208 -4.81 16.44 -1.25
CA LEU A 208 -3.62 15.58 -1.26
C LEU A 208 -4.00 14.09 -1.39
N GLY A 209 -3.06 13.30 -1.91
CA GLY A 209 -3.00 11.83 -1.85
C GLY A 209 -1.64 11.35 -1.36
N HIS A 210 -1.27 10.11 -1.70
CA HIS A 210 0.02 9.46 -1.38
C HIS A 210 0.20 9.07 0.10
N GLY A 211 -0.41 9.77 1.03
CA GLY A 211 -0.36 9.45 2.44
C GLY A 211 -1.54 8.58 2.85
N HIS A 212 -1.33 7.29 3.08
CA HIS A 212 -2.42 6.34 3.38
C HIS A 212 -3.11 6.57 4.74
N LYS A 213 -2.61 7.49 5.55
CA LYS A 213 -3.18 7.93 6.82
C LYS A 213 -3.87 9.28 6.63
N PRO A 214 -5.11 9.50 7.13
CA PRO A 214 -5.76 10.80 7.02
C PRO A 214 -5.05 11.86 7.87
N TYR A 215 -4.90 13.08 7.31
CA TYR A 215 -4.38 14.24 8.02
C TYR A 215 -4.85 15.56 7.41
N ILE A 216 -4.77 16.62 8.21
CA ILE A 216 -5.06 18.01 7.81
C ILE A 216 -3.88 18.87 8.22
N ILE A 217 -3.46 19.77 7.32
CA ILE A 217 -2.39 20.72 7.57
C ILE A 217 -2.98 22.12 7.64
N SER A 218 -2.57 22.87 8.66
CA SER A 218 -2.99 24.25 8.88
C SER A 218 -1.80 25.21 8.77
N THR A 219 -2.08 26.47 8.43
CA THR A 219 -1.11 27.55 8.52
C THR A 219 -0.72 27.80 9.99
N PRO A 220 0.36 28.54 10.27
CA PRO A 220 0.72 28.91 11.64
C PRO A 220 -0.39 29.63 12.42
N GLU A 221 -1.28 30.35 11.72
CA GLU A 221 -2.46 31.04 12.29
C GLU A 221 -3.65 30.09 12.52
N GLY A 222 -3.50 28.81 12.20
CA GLY A 222 -4.53 27.79 12.44
C GLY A 222 -5.55 27.61 11.32
N ARG A 223 -5.40 28.24 10.14
CA ARG A 223 -6.28 28.03 8.99
C ARG A 223 -5.92 26.70 8.28
N PRO A 224 -6.82 25.70 8.23
CA PRO A 224 -6.59 24.50 7.47
C PRO A 224 -6.56 24.81 5.98
N TYR A 225 -5.64 24.19 5.24
CA TYR A 225 -5.50 24.41 3.80
C TYR A 225 -5.20 23.15 2.99
N ALA A 226 -4.54 22.13 3.57
CA ALA A 226 -4.22 20.91 2.87
C ALA A 226 -4.82 19.70 3.60
N PHE A 227 -5.40 18.80 2.82
CA PHE A 227 -6.25 17.74 3.30
C PHE A 227 -5.88 16.44 2.61
N ASN A 228 -5.54 15.42 3.38
CA ASN A 228 -5.34 14.06 2.87
C ASN A 228 -6.36 13.12 3.53
N PRO A 229 -7.23 12.45 2.75
CA PRO A 229 -8.27 11.59 3.32
C PRO A 229 -7.75 10.23 3.78
N GLY A 230 -6.51 9.86 3.41
CA GLY A 230 -6.01 8.51 3.49
C GLY A 230 -6.59 7.60 2.39
N THR A 231 -6.43 6.29 2.56
CA THR A 231 -6.98 5.29 1.65
C THR A 231 -8.38 4.86 2.08
N PRO A 232 -9.29 4.51 1.18
CA PRO A 232 -10.61 3.98 1.55
C PRO A 232 -10.58 2.51 2.00
N GLU A 233 -9.55 1.74 1.60
CA GLU A 233 -9.29 0.36 2.03
C GLU A 233 -7.85 0.23 2.52
N ARG A 234 -7.54 -0.75 3.37
CA ARG A 234 -6.18 -1.02 3.84
C ARG A 234 -5.35 -1.67 2.74
N VAL A 235 -4.23 -1.08 2.39
CA VAL A 235 -3.33 -1.61 1.35
C VAL A 235 -2.31 -2.59 1.92
N ASN A 236 -1.89 -2.40 3.16
CA ASN A 236 -0.92 -3.25 3.86
C ASN A 236 -1.16 -3.29 5.38
N PHE A 237 -0.49 -4.22 6.07
CA PHE A 237 -0.64 -4.43 7.51
C PHE A 237 -0.17 -3.24 8.38
N GLY A 238 0.70 -2.38 7.86
CA GLY A 238 1.11 -1.15 8.56
C GLY A 238 -0.03 -0.15 8.77
N GLU A 239 -1.13 -0.32 8.05
CA GLU A 239 -2.29 0.57 8.07
C GLU A 239 -3.42 0.11 9.03
N GLU A 240 -3.22 -0.98 9.75
CA GLU A 240 -4.23 -1.57 10.64
C GLU A 240 -4.89 -0.54 11.55
N LYS A 241 -4.10 0.40 12.09
CA LYS A 241 -4.53 1.41 13.08
C LYS A 241 -5.08 2.70 12.46
N TYR A 242 -5.02 2.84 11.12
CA TYR A 242 -5.45 4.08 10.48
C TYR A 242 -6.95 4.06 10.20
N ASP A 243 -7.62 5.16 10.50
CA ASP A 243 -8.97 5.42 9.99
C ASP A 243 -8.92 5.42 8.46
N LYS A 244 -9.95 4.83 7.85
CA LYS A 244 -10.10 4.71 6.41
C LYS A 244 -11.33 5.47 5.96
N GLY A 245 -11.23 6.14 4.80
CA GLY A 245 -12.35 6.93 4.34
C GLY A 245 -12.00 7.91 3.22
N TYR A 246 -12.84 8.91 3.10
CA TYR A 246 -12.75 10.02 2.16
C TYR A 246 -13.38 11.28 2.78
N TYR A 247 -13.16 12.46 2.20
CA TYR A 247 -13.84 13.68 2.64
C TYR A 247 -15.08 13.97 1.80
N LEU A 248 -16.18 14.28 2.48
CA LEU A 248 -17.28 15.06 1.92
C LEU A 248 -17.01 16.53 2.24
N VAL A 249 -16.89 17.35 1.21
CA VAL A 249 -16.55 18.77 1.34
C VAL A 249 -17.67 19.63 0.85
N SER A 250 -17.99 20.67 1.63
CA SER A 250 -18.94 21.71 1.25
C SER A 250 -18.24 23.07 1.20
N VAL A 251 -18.55 23.87 0.19
CA VAL A 251 -18.03 25.24 0.01
C VAL A 251 -19.21 26.20 -0.03
N ASP A 252 -19.32 27.04 1.00
CA ASP A 252 -20.36 28.06 1.13
C ASP A 252 -19.69 29.44 1.30
N ASP A 253 -19.95 30.32 0.35
CA ASP A 253 -19.36 31.69 0.34
C ASP A 253 -17.84 31.69 0.55
N GLY A 254 -17.13 30.79 -0.17
CA GLY A 254 -15.67 30.65 -0.10
C GLY A 254 -15.15 29.97 1.18
N LYS A 255 -16.02 29.50 2.06
CA LYS A 255 -15.65 28.76 3.26
C LYS A 255 -15.79 27.26 3.03
N TYR A 256 -14.67 26.55 3.25
CA TYR A 256 -14.60 25.11 3.14
C TYR A 256 -14.92 24.44 4.48
N SER A 257 -15.80 23.46 4.45
CA SER A 257 -16.02 22.54 5.56
C SER A 257 -15.89 21.10 5.05
N GLN A 258 -15.18 20.26 5.79
CA GLN A 258 -14.94 18.88 5.41
C GLN A 258 -15.41 17.92 6.52
N GLU A 259 -16.03 16.84 6.12
CA GLU A 259 -16.41 15.72 6.97
C GLU A 259 -15.66 14.47 6.51
N HIS A 260 -14.90 13.82 7.40
CA HIS A 260 -14.28 12.54 7.09
C HIS A 260 -15.32 11.43 7.19
N ARG A 261 -15.74 10.90 6.06
CA ARG A 261 -16.65 9.76 5.91
C ARG A 261 -15.84 8.48 6.03
N ARG A 262 -16.10 7.73 7.10
CA ARG A 262 -15.42 6.45 7.33
C ARG A 262 -15.94 5.38 6.39
N THR A 263 -15.02 4.63 5.79
CA THR A 263 -15.31 3.36 5.13
C THR A 263 -15.21 2.20 6.12
N TYR A 264 -15.70 1.03 5.72
CA TYR A 264 -15.63 -0.20 6.49
C TYR A 264 -14.70 -1.20 5.78
N PRO A 265 -13.37 -1.01 5.88
CA PRO A 265 -12.41 -1.87 5.23
C PRO A 265 -12.44 -3.27 5.85
N ARG A 266 -11.92 -4.27 5.10
CA ARG A 266 -11.80 -5.64 5.61
C ARG A 266 -11.09 -5.66 6.97
N PRO A 267 -11.58 -6.44 7.95
CA PRO A 267 -10.92 -6.61 9.24
C PRO A 267 -9.46 -7.05 9.06
N MET A 268 -8.55 -6.38 9.77
CA MET A 268 -7.13 -6.66 9.74
C MET A 268 -6.61 -6.74 11.17
N LEU A 269 -5.78 -7.75 11.46
CA LEU A 269 -5.14 -7.95 12.75
C LEU A 269 -3.63 -8.05 12.57
N VAL A 270 -2.89 -7.27 13.35
CA VAL A 270 -1.45 -7.42 13.53
C VAL A 270 -1.18 -7.86 14.96
N ALA A 271 -0.84 -9.13 15.13
CA ALA A 271 -0.63 -9.72 16.46
C ALA A 271 0.84 -10.07 16.69
N THR A 272 1.44 -9.54 17.76
CA THR A 272 2.72 -10.02 18.26
C THR A 272 2.47 -11.11 19.29
N ILE A 273 3.00 -12.31 19.05
CA ILE A 273 2.87 -13.50 19.89
C ILE A 273 4.22 -13.81 20.51
N ASN A 274 4.28 -13.77 21.82
CA ASN A 274 5.48 -14.12 22.55
C ASN A 274 5.45 -15.60 22.94
N LEU A 275 6.47 -16.34 22.53
CA LEU A 275 6.63 -17.76 22.81
C LEU A 275 7.75 -18.07 23.81
N ASP A 276 8.22 -17.06 24.57
CA ASP A 276 9.18 -17.27 25.66
C ASP A 276 8.68 -18.32 26.66
N GLY A 277 9.55 -19.20 27.09
CA GLY A 277 9.26 -20.21 28.11
C GLY A 277 8.59 -21.48 27.57
N ALA A 278 8.30 -21.57 26.26
CA ALA A 278 7.87 -22.82 25.67
C ALA A 278 9.05 -23.81 25.60
N GLU A 279 8.88 -25.00 26.16
CA GLU A 279 9.90 -26.03 26.23
C GLU A 279 9.95 -26.91 24.98
N ASN A 280 8.85 -26.95 24.23
CA ASN A 280 8.71 -27.74 23.00
C ASN A 280 7.67 -27.09 22.06
N ALA A 281 7.59 -27.61 20.84
CA ALA A 281 6.72 -27.10 19.81
C ALA A 281 5.22 -27.17 20.16
N ASP A 282 4.79 -28.17 20.92
CA ASP A 282 3.37 -28.32 21.29
C ASP A 282 2.95 -27.30 22.35
N GLN A 283 3.79 -27.03 23.33
CA GLN A 283 3.55 -25.94 24.30
C GLN A 283 3.55 -24.57 23.61
N ALA A 284 4.47 -24.35 22.67
CA ALA A 284 4.51 -23.11 21.88
C ALA A 284 3.24 -22.93 21.03
N LEU A 285 2.70 -24.02 20.46
CA LEU A 285 1.47 -23.99 19.67
C LEU A 285 0.25 -23.68 20.54
N GLU A 286 0.17 -24.23 21.76
CA GLU A 286 -0.91 -23.94 22.70
C GLU A 286 -0.85 -22.50 23.19
N SER A 287 0.34 -21.99 23.51
CA SER A 287 0.56 -20.57 23.84
C SER A 287 0.16 -19.65 22.67
N PHE A 288 0.52 -20.03 21.45
CA PHE A 288 0.10 -19.32 20.23
C PHE A 288 -1.44 -19.27 20.12
N ARG A 289 -2.11 -20.41 20.26
CA ARG A 289 -3.57 -20.53 20.22
C ARG A 289 -4.23 -19.60 21.22
N SER A 290 -3.81 -19.66 22.48
CA SER A 290 -4.39 -18.87 23.58
C SER A 290 -4.24 -17.37 23.33
N GLN A 291 -3.03 -16.92 22.92
CA GLN A 291 -2.77 -15.51 22.65
C GLN A 291 -3.52 -14.99 21.42
N ILE A 292 -3.71 -15.82 20.39
CA ILE A 292 -4.50 -15.43 19.21
C ILE A 292 -5.96 -15.24 19.58
N ILE A 293 -6.57 -16.15 20.32
CA ILE A 293 -7.97 -16.05 20.76
C ILE A 293 -8.20 -14.76 21.57
N GLU A 294 -7.25 -14.38 22.42
CA GLU A 294 -7.35 -13.15 23.23
C GLU A 294 -7.26 -11.88 22.38
N LYS A 295 -6.43 -11.91 21.31
CA LYS A 295 -6.14 -10.73 20.47
C LYS A 295 -7.08 -10.56 19.30
N LEU A 296 -7.80 -11.60 18.90
CA LEU A 296 -8.72 -11.52 17.78
C LEU A 296 -9.83 -10.49 18.05
N PRO A 297 -10.06 -9.56 17.15
CA PRO A 297 -11.26 -8.73 17.21
C PRO A 297 -12.49 -9.64 17.11
N LYS A 298 -13.56 -9.28 17.78
CA LYS A 298 -14.86 -9.90 17.54
C LYS A 298 -15.30 -9.50 16.14
N THR A 299 -15.02 -10.35 15.16
CA THR A 299 -15.49 -10.20 13.79
C THR A 299 -16.85 -10.88 13.66
N ASP A 300 -17.74 -10.28 12.88
CA ASP A 300 -18.89 -10.99 12.35
C ASP A 300 -18.39 -12.05 11.35
N ASP A 301 -19.14 -13.13 11.19
CA ASP A 301 -18.78 -14.24 10.28
C ASP A 301 -18.77 -13.85 8.79
N GLU A 302 -19.16 -12.61 8.47
CA GLU A 302 -19.36 -12.15 7.10
C GLU A 302 -18.05 -11.74 6.38
N HIS A 303 -17.02 -11.32 7.13
CA HIS A 303 -15.76 -10.82 6.57
C HIS A 303 -14.54 -11.54 7.15
N ARG A 304 -14.00 -12.47 6.41
CA ARG A 304 -12.76 -13.19 6.74
C ARG A 304 -11.61 -12.20 6.95
N PRO A 305 -10.92 -12.18 8.12
CA PRO A 305 -9.89 -11.20 8.41
C PRO A 305 -8.60 -11.44 7.64
N LEU A 306 -7.78 -10.38 7.51
CA LEU A 306 -6.37 -10.47 7.14
C LEU A 306 -5.55 -10.50 8.42
N ILE A 307 -4.58 -11.41 8.54
CA ILE A 307 -3.80 -11.58 9.76
C ILE A 307 -2.29 -11.54 9.47
N GLU A 308 -1.59 -10.64 10.16
CA GLU A 308 -0.14 -10.68 10.30
C GLU A 308 0.21 -11.13 11.72
N VAL A 309 0.96 -12.22 11.84
CA VAL A 309 1.49 -12.69 13.11
C VAL A 309 2.99 -12.44 13.15
N ARG A 310 3.44 -11.78 14.21
CA ARG A 310 4.86 -11.58 14.53
C ARG A 310 5.22 -12.48 15.69
N LEU A 311 5.94 -13.56 15.42
CA LEU A 311 6.42 -14.48 16.44
C LEU A 311 7.69 -13.88 17.07
N THR A 312 7.69 -13.76 18.41
CA THR A 312 8.83 -13.28 19.19
C THR A 312 9.11 -14.25 20.33
N GLY A 313 10.32 -14.18 20.87
CA GLY A 313 10.71 -14.99 22.02
C GLY A 313 11.96 -15.83 21.78
N ARG A 314 12.47 -16.43 22.85
CA ARG A 314 13.64 -17.32 22.86
C ARG A 314 13.20 -18.74 23.13
N LEU A 315 13.48 -19.64 22.19
CA LEU A 315 13.11 -21.05 22.25
C LEU A 315 14.30 -21.92 22.67
N THR A 316 14.01 -22.99 23.39
CA THR A 316 15.00 -24.04 23.73
C THR A 316 15.06 -25.17 22.68
N PHE A 317 14.16 -25.12 21.71
CA PHE A 317 14.04 -26.04 20.56
C PHE A 317 14.07 -25.26 19.25
N HIS A 318 14.30 -25.94 18.15
CA HIS A 318 14.46 -25.25 16.86
C HIS A 318 13.12 -24.68 16.33
N PRO A 319 13.03 -23.41 15.88
CA PRO A 319 11.79 -22.80 15.37
C PRO A 319 11.10 -23.57 14.24
N PHE A 320 11.83 -24.37 13.46
CA PHE A 320 11.26 -25.23 12.41
C PHE A 320 10.30 -26.31 12.94
N GLU A 321 10.48 -26.73 14.21
CA GLU A 321 9.59 -27.73 14.84
C GLU A 321 8.16 -27.20 15.05
N LEU A 322 7.99 -25.88 15.16
CA LEU A 322 6.68 -25.25 15.18
C LEU A 322 5.85 -25.53 13.91
N GLY A 323 6.52 -25.56 12.75
CA GLY A 323 5.90 -25.79 11.47
C GLY A 323 4.93 -24.66 11.08
N ARG A 324 5.21 -23.93 10.00
CA ARG A 324 4.36 -22.83 9.52
C ARG A 324 2.92 -23.28 9.27
N GLU A 325 2.75 -24.51 8.76
CA GLU A 325 1.46 -25.08 8.44
C GLU A 325 0.63 -25.35 9.70
N ARG A 326 1.25 -25.80 10.79
CA ARG A 326 0.56 -26.01 12.07
C ARG A 326 -0.02 -24.70 12.62
N LEU A 327 0.74 -23.60 12.53
CA LEU A 327 0.28 -22.26 12.93
C LEU A 327 -0.88 -21.78 12.06
N ARG A 328 -0.82 -22.03 10.75
CA ARG A 328 -1.92 -21.70 9.82
C ARG A 328 -3.19 -22.49 10.13
N LEU A 329 -3.07 -23.79 10.41
CA LEU A 329 -4.22 -24.62 10.78
C LEU A 329 -4.91 -24.13 12.05
N VAL A 330 -4.15 -23.66 13.05
CA VAL A 330 -4.72 -23.03 14.24
C VAL A 330 -5.50 -21.77 13.89
N LEU A 331 -4.98 -20.90 13.04
CA LEU A 331 -5.69 -19.68 12.61
C LEU A 331 -6.93 -20.02 11.79
N GLU A 332 -6.85 -21.01 10.90
CA GLU A 332 -7.98 -21.47 10.09
C GLU A 332 -9.12 -22.02 10.96
N GLU A 333 -8.80 -22.78 12.00
CA GLU A 333 -9.78 -23.28 12.97
C GLU A 333 -10.46 -22.16 13.76
N ILE A 334 -9.70 -21.12 14.17
CA ILE A 334 -10.20 -20.06 15.05
C ILE A 334 -11.01 -19.01 14.27
N CYS A 335 -10.55 -18.55 13.11
CA CYS A 335 -11.12 -17.37 12.46
C CYS A 335 -11.18 -17.43 10.93
N LYS A 336 -10.79 -18.53 10.30
CA LYS A 336 -10.84 -18.74 8.83
C LYS A 336 -10.31 -17.51 8.06
N PRO A 337 -9.06 -17.07 8.27
CA PRO A 337 -8.56 -15.85 7.69
C PRO A 337 -8.54 -15.91 6.16
N LEU A 338 -8.76 -14.75 5.50
CA LEU A 338 -8.61 -14.64 4.05
C LEU A 338 -7.13 -14.75 3.65
N HIS A 339 -6.26 -14.16 4.45
CA HIS A 339 -4.82 -14.20 4.22
C HIS A 339 -4.06 -14.19 5.55
N VAL A 340 -2.95 -14.95 5.59
CA VAL A 340 -2.06 -15.05 6.75
C VAL A 340 -0.63 -14.76 6.35
N GLU A 341 -0.01 -13.78 7.01
CA GLU A 341 1.42 -13.51 6.97
C GLU A 341 2.05 -13.84 8.32
N ILE A 342 3.07 -14.71 8.35
CA ILE A 342 3.79 -15.07 9.57
C ILE A 342 5.22 -14.55 9.46
N LYS A 343 5.57 -13.57 10.31
CA LYS A 343 6.91 -13.00 10.47
C LYS A 343 7.59 -13.66 11.65
N ASN A 344 8.73 -14.29 11.40
CA ASN A 344 9.49 -15.02 12.42
C ASN A 344 10.62 -14.15 12.96
N HIS A 345 10.50 -13.74 14.22
CA HIS A 345 11.54 -13.05 15.01
C HIS A 345 11.97 -13.88 16.22
N LEU A 346 11.76 -15.21 16.17
CA LEU A 346 12.20 -16.12 17.22
C LEU A 346 13.73 -16.26 17.21
N SER A 347 14.31 -16.41 18.38
CA SER A 347 15.72 -16.74 18.57
C SER A 347 15.87 -18.01 19.38
N LEU A 348 16.99 -18.73 19.21
CA LEU A 348 17.32 -19.87 20.04
C LEU A 348 17.99 -19.38 21.34
N VAL A 349 17.67 -20.05 22.44
CA VAL A 349 18.48 -19.97 23.66
C VAL A 349 19.77 -20.73 23.34
N THR A 350 20.81 -20.03 22.95
CA THR A 350 22.15 -20.63 23.01
C THR A 350 22.43 -20.88 24.48
N ARG A 351 22.51 -22.16 24.91
CA ARG A 351 23.12 -22.48 26.19
C ARG A 351 24.50 -21.85 26.11
N SER A 352 24.75 -20.82 26.90
CA SER A 352 26.08 -20.27 27.12
C SER A 352 26.95 -21.38 27.74
N GLY A 353 27.46 -22.26 26.91
CA GLY A 353 28.64 -23.03 27.15
C GLY A 353 29.79 -22.04 27.15
N GLY A 354 30.65 -22.14 28.13
CA GLY A 354 31.67 -21.21 28.55
C GLY A 354 32.48 -20.52 27.44
N GLU A 355 33.40 -19.68 27.83
CA GLU A 355 34.28 -18.79 27.06
C GLU A 355 34.91 -19.35 25.74
N ASP A 356 34.66 -20.63 25.40
CA ASP A 356 35.16 -21.30 24.18
C ASP A 356 34.31 -21.02 22.93
N ASP A 357 33.06 -20.55 23.04
CA ASP A 357 32.20 -20.27 21.86
C ASP A 357 32.56 -18.97 21.12
N ILE A 358 33.41 -18.13 21.67
CA ILE A 358 33.85 -16.87 21.05
C ILE A 358 34.90 -17.09 19.94
N LYS A 359 35.40 -18.32 19.77
CA LYS A 359 36.48 -18.65 18.81
C LYS A 359 36.06 -19.45 17.59
N ARG A 360 34.76 -19.74 17.42
CA ARG A 360 34.30 -20.47 16.22
C ARG A 360 34.34 -19.57 14.99
N SER A 361 34.92 -20.06 13.92
CA SER A 361 34.90 -19.38 12.63
C SER A 361 33.49 -19.38 12.06
N LEU A 362 33.16 -18.38 11.25
CA LEU A 362 31.86 -18.29 10.55
C LEU A 362 31.54 -19.58 9.77
N SER A 363 32.56 -20.22 9.19
CA SER A 363 32.47 -21.50 8.47
C SER A 363 32.10 -22.69 9.38
N GLU A 364 32.54 -22.71 10.64
CA GLU A 364 32.18 -23.76 11.59
C GLU A 364 30.73 -23.61 12.05
N ILE A 365 30.28 -22.35 12.33
CA ILE A 365 28.88 -22.05 12.69
C ILE A 365 27.96 -22.45 11.54
N GLU A 366 28.31 -22.09 10.31
CA GLU A 366 27.55 -22.41 9.12
C GLU A 366 27.43 -23.91 8.85
N ARG A 367 28.53 -24.65 9.04
CA ARG A 367 28.54 -26.12 8.94
C ARG A 367 27.64 -26.78 9.97
N ASP A 368 27.65 -26.29 11.20
CA ASP A 368 26.80 -26.81 12.27
C ASP A 368 25.32 -26.53 11.99
N VAL A 369 24.98 -25.32 11.58
CA VAL A 369 23.59 -24.94 11.20
C VAL A 369 23.07 -25.80 10.03
N LEU A 370 23.85 -25.97 8.97
CA LEU A 370 23.52 -26.87 7.85
C LEU A 370 23.34 -28.31 8.33
N GLY A 371 24.20 -28.76 9.22
CA GLY A 371 24.13 -30.09 9.78
C GLY A 371 22.85 -30.33 10.62
N GLU A 372 22.43 -29.34 11.39
CA GLU A 372 21.19 -29.40 12.15
C GLU A 372 19.98 -29.40 11.22
N LEU A 373 19.96 -28.54 10.20
CA LEU A 373 18.87 -28.45 9.21
C LEU A 373 18.67 -29.79 8.47
N ILE A 374 19.77 -30.43 8.02
CA ILE A 374 19.71 -31.71 7.32
C ILE A 374 19.27 -32.83 8.26
N SER A 375 19.76 -32.82 9.52
CA SER A 375 19.38 -33.83 10.53
C SER A 375 17.92 -33.76 10.97
N ALA A 376 17.30 -32.57 10.85
CA ALA A 376 15.89 -32.39 11.15
C ALA A 376 14.95 -33.11 10.15
N ASN A 377 15.45 -33.45 8.98
CA ASN A 377 14.70 -34.25 8.00
C ASN A 377 15.11 -35.73 8.08
N SER A 378 14.19 -36.59 8.51
CA SER A 378 14.43 -38.03 8.72
C SER A 378 14.97 -38.74 7.47
N SER A 379 14.63 -38.28 6.26
CA SER A 379 15.07 -38.87 4.99
C SER A 379 16.54 -38.58 4.66
N TYR A 380 17.15 -37.56 5.29
CA TYR A 380 18.51 -37.13 4.99
C TYR A 380 19.48 -37.28 6.16
N LYS A 381 19.00 -37.72 7.33
CA LYS A 381 19.77 -37.79 8.57
C LYS A 381 21.04 -38.66 8.44
N ASP A 382 20.95 -39.76 7.72
CA ASP A 382 22.06 -40.71 7.55
C ASP A 382 23.12 -40.20 6.55
N ARG A 383 22.80 -39.15 5.77
CA ARG A 383 23.71 -38.53 4.79
C ARG A 383 24.13 -37.12 5.21
N LYS A 384 24.01 -36.77 6.47
CA LYS A 384 24.25 -35.44 7.03
C LYS A 384 25.54 -34.80 6.52
N ASP A 385 26.66 -35.45 6.76
CA ASP A 385 28.01 -34.90 6.46
C ASP A 385 28.27 -34.72 4.97
N GLU A 386 27.74 -35.63 4.14
CA GLU A 386 27.80 -35.56 2.69
C GLU A 386 27.00 -34.33 2.18
N LEU A 387 25.78 -34.17 2.65
CA LEU A 387 24.88 -33.07 2.22
C LEU A 387 25.34 -31.71 2.74
N VAL A 388 25.93 -31.64 3.94
CA VAL A 388 26.58 -30.40 4.45
C VAL A 388 27.73 -30.00 3.54
N ASN A 389 28.60 -30.92 3.17
CA ASN A 389 29.72 -30.63 2.30
C ASN A 389 29.27 -30.20 0.90
N LEU A 390 28.23 -30.84 0.37
CA LEU A 390 27.60 -30.46 -0.91
C LEU A 390 27.03 -29.04 -0.86
N ALA A 391 26.28 -28.70 0.19
CA ALA A 391 25.69 -27.38 0.36
C ALA A 391 26.76 -26.27 0.45
N LEU A 392 27.84 -26.52 1.20
CA LEU A 392 28.95 -25.58 1.30
C LEU A 392 29.71 -25.43 -0.02
N ALA A 393 29.88 -26.51 -0.78
CA ALA A 393 30.53 -26.48 -2.10
C ALA A 393 29.69 -25.69 -3.12
N ILE A 394 28.35 -25.85 -3.12
CA ILE A 394 27.44 -25.08 -3.95
C ILE A 394 27.50 -23.58 -3.59
N ARG A 395 27.43 -23.25 -2.30
CA ARG A 395 27.57 -21.88 -1.82
C ARG A 395 28.85 -21.22 -2.31
N ASP A 396 29.99 -21.87 -2.12
CA ASP A 396 31.32 -21.33 -2.47
C ASP A 396 31.44 -21.04 -3.97
N ARG A 397 30.84 -21.87 -4.81
CA ARG A 397 30.80 -21.65 -6.26
C ARG A 397 29.87 -20.47 -6.61
N VAL A 398 28.68 -20.38 -6.00
CA VAL A 398 27.74 -19.28 -6.22
C VAL A 398 28.36 -17.93 -5.81
N ILE A 399 29.06 -17.87 -4.67
CA ILE A 399 29.75 -16.65 -4.19
C ILE A 399 30.87 -16.22 -5.14
N LYS A 400 31.58 -17.19 -5.74
CA LYS A 400 32.68 -16.91 -6.69
C LYS A 400 32.21 -16.53 -8.08
N GLY A 401 30.90 -16.64 -8.37
CA GLY A 401 30.35 -16.37 -9.71
C GLY A 401 30.71 -17.43 -10.76
N ASP A 402 31.26 -18.57 -10.35
CA ASP A 402 31.76 -19.66 -11.20
C ASP A 402 30.69 -20.74 -11.47
N VAL A 403 29.44 -20.34 -11.77
CA VAL A 403 28.35 -21.33 -11.94
C VAL A 403 27.52 -21.05 -13.18
N GLU A 404 27.54 -21.97 -14.14
CA GLU A 404 26.49 -22.13 -15.14
C GLU A 404 25.37 -23.00 -14.57
N GLY A 405 24.08 -22.63 -14.83
CA GLY A 405 22.90 -23.25 -14.21
C GLY A 405 22.80 -24.78 -14.42
N ASP A 406 23.33 -25.28 -15.54
CA ASP A 406 23.33 -26.73 -15.87
C ASP A 406 24.33 -27.53 -15.01
N GLU A 407 25.44 -26.93 -14.55
CA GLU A 407 26.37 -27.58 -13.62
C GLU A 407 25.80 -27.75 -12.21
N LEU A 408 24.96 -26.77 -11.74
CA LEU A 408 24.26 -26.89 -10.45
C LEU A 408 23.23 -28.04 -10.47
N LEU A 409 22.48 -28.17 -11.56
CA LEU A 409 21.56 -29.28 -11.74
C LEU A 409 22.29 -30.63 -11.76
N GLY A 410 23.49 -30.70 -12.36
CA GLY A 410 24.33 -31.88 -12.37
C GLY A 410 24.86 -32.27 -10.98
N LEU A 411 25.08 -31.33 -10.06
CA LEU A 411 25.46 -31.59 -8.67
C LEU A 411 24.29 -32.11 -7.83
N LEU A 412 23.08 -31.63 -8.11
CA LEU A 412 21.85 -32.01 -7.41
C LEU A 412 21.26 -33.34 -7.94
N SER A 413 21.54 -33.70 -9.20
CA SER A 413 21.02 -34.90 -9.88
C SER A 413 21.88 -36.14 -9.73
N ARG A 414 23.02 -36.07 -9.03
CA ARG A 414 23.78 -37.28 -8.65
C ARG A 414 23.05 -38.02 -7.54
N GLU A 415 22.01 -38.77 -7.94
CA GLU A 415 21.53 -39.88 -7.11
C GLU A 415 22.65 -40.91 -6.95
N PRO A 416 22.73 -41.56 -5.78
CA PRO A 416 23.73 -42.55 -5.50
C PRO A 416 23.61 -43.82 -6.36
#